data_707a03abc10d0a3720301ef89e32b3f5
#
_entry.id   707a03abc10d0a3720301ef89e32b3f5
#
_cell.length_a   1.000
_cell.length_b   1.000
_cell.length_c   1.000
_cell.angle_alpha   90.00
_cell.angle_beta   90.00
_cell.angle_gamma   90.00
#
_symmetry.space_group_name_H-M   'P 1'
#
loop_
_entity.id
_entity.type
_entity.pdbx_description
1 polymer ?
#
loop_
_entity_poly.entity_id
_entity_poly.type
_entity_poly.pdbx_seq_one_letter_code
_entity_poly.pdbx_strand_id
1 'polypeptide(L)'
;MTQENESKQDKLILDVSAVQNSTELHCLLKKNLELPDFYGMNWDAFWDAITGQIELPETLIFEGWSNVEEKIPKDSQIFINLLNDFNEQYPHWKCKVIYK
;
A
#
# COMPACT_ATOMS: atom_id res chain seq x y z
N MET A 1 19.77 16.73 -14.68
CA MET A 1 19.48 16.43 -14.29
C MET A 1 18.99 16.21 -13.62
N THR A 2 18.55 16.03 -13.45
CA THR A 2 18.07 15.62 -12.91
C THR A 2 17.53 15.29 -12.15
N GLN A 3 17.19 15.12 -11.84
CA GLN A 3 16.73 14.68 -11.25
C GLN A 3 16.08 14.54 -10.60
N GLU A 4 15.65 14.32 -10.57
CA GLU A 4 15.11 14.04 -10.12
C GLU A 4 14.45 13.74 -9.26
N ASN A 5 14.05 13.48 -9.09
CA ASN A 5 13.49 13.14 -8.32
C ASN A 5 13.07 12.47 -7.72
N GLU A 6 13.02 11.98 -7.90
CA GLU A 6 12.77 11.34 -7.36
C GLU A 6 12.38 10.79 -6.12
N SER A 7 11.87 11.21 -5.43
CA SER A 7 11.34 10.82 -4.16
C SER A 7 10.04 10.02 -4.29
N LYS A 8 9.28 10.30 -5.30
CA LYS A 8 8.00 9.63 -5.53
C LYS A 8 8.03 8.84 -6.82
N GLN A 9 7.66 7.56 -6.73
CA GLN A 9 7.55 6.71 -7.91
C GLN A 9 6.24 6.98 -8.64
N ASP A 10 6.26 6.84 -9.96
CA ASP A 10 5.05 6.97 -10.76
C ASP A 10 4.14 5.77 -10.55
N LYS A 11 4.71 4.58 -10.55
CA LYS A 11 3.93 3.35 -10.53
C LYS A 11 4.70 2.25 -9.80
N LEU A 12 3.99 1.50 -8.97
CA LEU A 12 4.57 0.37 -8.26
C LEU A 12 3.62 -0.82 -8.41
N ILE A 13 4.18 -1.95 -8.83
CA ILE A 13 3.42 -3.18 -9.01
C ILE A 13 3.81 -4.16 -7.92
N LEU A 14 2.82 -4.70 -7.22
CA LEU A 14 3.04 -5.69 -6.16
C LEU A 14 2.27 -6.96 -6.49
N ASP A 15 2.99 -8.08 -6.45
CA ASP A 15 2.38 -9.39 -6.67
C ASP A 15 1.97 -9.95 -5.31
N VAL A 16 0.67 -10.05 -5.07
CA VAL A 16 0.13 -10.56 -3.81
C VAL A 16 -0.49 -11.94 -3.97
N SER A 17 -0.22 -12.61 -5.09
CA SER A 17 -0.83 -13.89 -5.40
C SER A 17 -0.40 -15.01 -4.46
N ALA A 18 0.73 -14.85 -3.75
CA ALA A 18 1.24 -15.86 -2.83
C ALA A 18 1.00 -15.53 -1.35
N VAL A 19 0.34 -14.41 -1.06
CA VAL A 19 0.07 -14.00 0.33
C VAL A 19 -0.88 -14.98 0.98
N GLN A 20 -0.49 -15.50 2.17
CA GLN A 20 -1.27 -16.49 2.89
C GLN A 20 -1.99 -15.93 4.12
N ASN A 21 -1.48 -14.82 4.67
CA ASN A 21 -2.03 -14.24 5.90
C ASN A 21 -1.72 -12.77 5.98
N SER A 22 -2.27 -12.12 7.01
CA SER A 22 -2.13 -10.68 7.21
C SER A 22 -0.67 -10.27 7.40
N THR A 23 0.09 -11.04 8.15
CA THR A 23 1.50 -10.72 8.40
C THR A 23 2.29 -10.68 7.10
N GLU A 24 2.05 -11.65 6.21
CA GLU A 24 2.74 -11.68 4.93
C GLU A 24 2.40 -10.47 4.07
N LEU A 25 1.14 -10.04 4.09
CA LEU A 25 0.74 -8.86 3.37
C LEU A 25 1.45 -7.62 3.90
N HIS A 26 1.51 -7.47 5.22
CA HIS A 26 2.21 -6.32 5.82
C HIS A 26 3.70 -6.35 5.53
N CYS A 27 4.32 -7.54 5.54
CA CYS A 27 5.73 -7.66 5.19
C CYS A 27 5.99 -7.21 3.76
N LEU A 28 5.09 -7.59 2.86
CA LEU A 28 5.22 -7.23 1.45
C LEU A 28 5.07 -5.73 1.26
N LEU A 29 4.10 -5.13 1.94
CA LEU A 29 3.90 -3.68 1.90
C LEU A 29 5.10 -2.96 2.48
N LYS A 30 5.60 -3.44 3.62
CA LYS A 30 6.76 -2.82 4.27
C LYS A 30 7.96 -2.80 3.35
N LYS A 31 8.24 -3.91 2.71
CA LYS A 31 9.39 -4.04 1.83
C LYS A 31 9.27 -3.16 0.59
N ASN A 32 8.12 -3.22 -0.07
CA ASN A 32 7.96 -2.58 -1.38
C ASN A 32 7.70 -1.09 -1.28
N LEU A 33 7.05 -0.64 -0.22
CA LEU A 33 6.81 0.78 0.01
C LEU A 33 7.89 1.41 0.87
N GLU A 34 8.89 0.63 1.30
CA GLU A 34 10.00 1.09 2.12
C GLU A 34 9.50 1.75 3.40
N LEU A 35 8.60 1.06 4.08
CA LEU A 35 8.08 1.54 5.35
C LEU A 35 9.18 1.49 6.41
N PRO A 36 9.10 2.32 7.47
CA PRO A 36 10.14 2.34 8.51
C PRO A 36 10.34 0.97 9.16
N ASP A 37 11.55 0.75 9.68
CA ASP A 37 11.88 -0.49 10.37
C ASP A 37 10.94 -0.78 11.53
N PHE A 38 10.44 0.29 12.19
CA PHE A 38 9.55 0.15 13.33
C PHE A 38 8.07 0.01 12.94
N TYR A 39 7.81 -0.20 11.65
CA TYR A 39 6.42 -0.38 11.20
C TYR A 39 5.74 -1.50 11.98
N GLY A 40 4.57 -1.19 12.55
CA GLY A 40 3.89 -2.05 13.51
C GLY A 40 3.08 -3.21 12.93
N MET A 41 3.12 -3.43 11.62
CA MET A 41 2.48 -4.58 10.97
C MET A 41 0.98 -4.65 11.22
N ASN A 42 0.32 -3.50 11.26
CA ASN A 42 -1.13 -3.44 11.40
C ASN A 42 -1.65 -2.22 10.62
N TRP A 43 -2.97 -2.11 10.48
CA TRP A 43 -3.54 -1.07 9.64
C TRP A 43 -3.47 0.33 10.25
N ASP A 44 -3.48 0.44 11.57
CA ASP A 44 -3.26 1.73 12.23
C ASP A 44 -1.85 2.24 11.93
N ALA A 45 -0.86 1.34 12.02
CA ALA A 45 0.51 1.69 11.70
C ALA A 45 0.66 2.05 10.22
N PHE A 46 -0.09 1.35 9.35
CA PHE A 46 -0.06 1.65 7.93
C PHE A 46 -0.60 3.04 7.64
N TRP A 47 -1.73 3.40 8.29
CA TRP A 47 -2.28 4.74 8.16
C TRP A 47 -1.27 5.81 8.57
N ASP A 48 -0.62 5.59 9.73
CA ASP A 48 0.40 6.53 10.21
C ASP A 48 1.55 6.67 9.22
N ALA A 49 1.96 5.55 8.62
CA ALA A 49 3.07 5.55 7.68
C ALA A 49 2.75 6.36 6.43
N ILE A 50 1.59 6.14 5.83
CA ILE A 50 1.26 6.79 4.57
C ILE A 50 0.83 8.25 4.75
N THR A 51 0.44 8.63 5.96
CA THR A 51 0.02 10.01 6.22
C THR A 51 1.13 10.87 6.80
N GLY A 52 2.22 10.27 7.28
CA GLY A 52 3.24 11.07 7.94
C GLY A 52 4.69 10.64 7.77
N GLN A 53 4.95 9.50 7.15
CA GLN A 53 6.30 8.96 7.13
C GLN A 53 6.85 8.68 5.74
N ILE A 54 5.99 8.33 4.79
CA ILE A 54 6.41 8.05 3.43
C ILE A 54 5.42 8.70 2.45
N GLU A 55 5.85 8.76 1.19
CA GLU A 55 4.97 9.14 0.09
C GLU A 55 4.58 7.91 -0.70
N LEU A 56 3.28 7.74 -0.93
CA LEU A 56 2.82 6.66 -1.81
C LEU A 56 3.14 7.00 -3.25
N PRO A 57 3.37 5.99 -4.09
CA PRO A 57 3.50 6.23 -5.54
C PRO A 57 2.19 6.78 -6.09
N GLU A 58 2.23 7.35 -7.29
CA GLU A 58 1.03 7.85 -7.92
C GLU A 58 0.04 6.73 -8.22
N THR A 59 0.56 5.55 -8.57
CA THR A 59 -0.29 4.41 -8.87
C THR A 59 0.27 3.15 -8.20
N LEU A 60 -0.61 2.44 -7.51
CA LEU A 60 -0.31 1.13 -6.94
C LEU A 60 -1.10 0.08 -7.71
N ILE A 61 -0.43 -0.94 -8.20
CA ILE A 61 -1.08 -2.03 -8.91
C ILE A 61 -0.83 -3.32 -8.14
N PHE A 62 -1.90 -3.98 -7.74
CA PHE A 62 -1.81 -5.28 -7.05
C PHE A 62 -2.19 -6.37 -8.03
N GLU A 63 -1.27 -7.28 -8.29
CA GLU A 63 -1.54 -8.45 -9.12
C GLU A 63 -1.86 -9.63 -8.24
N GLY A 64 -2.94 -10.33 -8.58
CA GLY A 64 -3.38 -11.47 -7.77
C GLY A 64 -4.20 -11.05 -6.56
N TRP A 65 -4.91 -9.93 -6.64
CA TRP A 65 -5.70 -9.43 -5.52
C TRP A 65 -6.79 -10.41 -5.10
N SER A 66 -7.32 -11.22 -6.05
CA SER A 66 -8.32 -12.23 -5.70
C SER A 66 -7.83 -13.20 -4.64
N ASN A 67 -6.50 -13.45 -4.60
CA ASN A 67 -5.92 -14.28 -3.55
C ASN A 67 -6.06 -13.63 -2.17
N VAL A 68 -5.86 -12.32 -2.10
CA VAL A 68 -6.02 -11.58 -0.83
C VAL A 68 -7.47 -11.61 -0.39
N GLU A 69 -8.39 -11.40 -1.34
CA GLU A 69 -9.81 -11.45 -1.04
C GLU A 69 -10.23 -12.82 -0.51
N GLU A 70 -9.62 -13.87 -1.05
CA GLU A 70 -9.96 -15.22 -0.66
C GLU A 70 -9.34 -15.63 0.67
N LYS A 71 -8.06 -15.33 0.85
CA LYS A 71 -7.32 -15.77 2.03
C LYS A 71 -7.55 -14.89 3.26
N ILE A 72 -7.63 -13.58 3.06
CA ILE A 72 -7.77 -12.63 4.16
C ILE A 72 -8.79 -11.56 3.78
N PRO A 73 -10.07 -11.94 3.66
CA PRO A 73 -11.10 -11.01 3.19
C PRO A 73 -11.28 -9.77 4.05
N LYS A 74 -11.09 -9.88 5.38
CA LYS A 74 -11.20 -8.72 6.24
C LYS A 74 -10.12 -7.70 5.94
N ASP A 75 -8.88 -8.17 5.79
CA ASP A 75 -7.77 -7.28 5.47
C ASP A 75 -7.96 -6.64 4.10
N SER A 76 -8.46 -7.40 3.14
CA SER A 76 -8.76 -6.87 1.83
C SER A 76 -9.72 -5.67 1.92
N GLN A 77 -10.80 -5.83 2.67
CA GLN A 77 -11.80 -4.79 2.79
C GLN A 77 -11.25 -3.59 3.56
N ILE A 78 -10.50 -3.85 4.64
CA ILE A 78 -9.91 -2.77 5.42
C ILE A 78 -8.95 -1.95 4.56
N PHE A 79 -8.11 -2.64 3.78
CA PHE A 79 -7.15 -1.95 2.92
C PHE A 79 -7.86 -1.06 1.90
N ILE A 80 -8.88 -1.59 1.23
CA ILE A 80 -9.63 -0.83 0.23
C ILE A 80 -10.26 0.42 0.87
N ASN A 81 -10.91 0.25 2.01
CA ASN A 81 -11.54 1.36 2.71
C ASN A 81 -10.50 2.39 3.16
N LEU A 82 -9.37 1.91 3.64
CA LEU A 82 -8.31 2.78 4.14
C LEU A 82 -7.75 3.65 3.02
N LEU A 83 -7.50 3.07 1.85
CA LEU A 83 -6.99 3.83 0.71
C LEU A 83 -8.04 4.79 0.16
N ASN A 84 -9.31 4.41 0.19
CA ASN A 84 -10.38 5.33 -0.20
C ASN A 84 -10.42 6.53 0.73
N ASP A 85 -10.33 6.29 2.04
CA ASP A 85 -10.31 7.37 3.02
C ASP A 85 -9.10 8.27 2.84
N PHE A 86 -7.94 7.67 2.58
CA PHE A 86 -6.72 8.42 2.34
C PHE A 86 -6.88 9.36 1.15
N ASN A 87 -7.39 8.83 0.04
CA ASN A 87 -7.55 9.63 -1.17
C ASN A 87 -8.57 10.74 -0.99
N GLU A 88 -9.57 10.51 -0.16
CA GLU A 88 -10.59 11.51 0.12
C GLU A 88 -10.06 12.63 1.00
N GLN A 89 -9.29 12.27 2.04
CA GLN A 89 -8.77 13.24 3.00
C GLN A 89 -7.55 14.00 2.47
N TYR A 90 -6.76 13.37 1.60
CA TYR A 90 -5.53 13.94 1.11
C TYR A 90 -5.49 13.94 -0.42
N PRO A 91 -6.39 14.71 -1.06
CA PRO A 91 -6.48 14.69 -2.52
C PRO A 91 -5.22 15.13 -3.24
N HIS A 92 -4.37 15.92 -2.58
CA HIS A 92 -3.10 16.34 -3.18
C HIS A 92 -2.07 15.20 -3.20
N TRP A 93 -2.28 14.18 -2.38
CA TRP A 93 -1.39 13.02 -2.29
C TRP A 93 -2.03 11.77 -2.84
N LYS A 94 -3.08 11.94 -3.60
CA LYS A 94 -3.89 10.83 -4.06
C LYS A 94 -3.07 9.74 -4.72
N CYS A 95 -3.40 8.50 -4.39
CA CYS A 95 -2.78 7.32 -4.97
C CYS A 95 -3.86 6.52 -5.68
N LYS A 96 -3.66 6.31 -6.97
CA LYS A 96 -4.58 5.46 -7.73
C LYS A 96 -4.24 4.00 -7.45
N VAL A 97 -5.22 3.20 -7.05
CA VAL A 97 -4.99 1.79 -6.74
C VAL A 97 -5.75 0.93 -7.73
N ILE A 98 -5.04 -0.02 -8.32
CA ILE A 98 -5.63 -0.96 -9.28
C ILE A 98 -5.50 -2.36 -8.68
N TYR A 99 -6.63 -3.04 -8.56
CA TYR A 99 -6.69 -4.40 -8.01
C TYR A 99 -6.93 -5.37 -9.17
N LYS A 100 -5.91 -6.17 -9.49
CA LYS A 100 -6.01 -7.09 -10.63
C LYS A 100 -6.17 -8.54 -10.19
#